data_1ef372d981f660cd034b6811d3e2074a
#
_entry.id   1ef372d981f660cd034b6811d3e2074a
#
_cell.length_a   1.000
_cell.length_b   1.000
_cell.length_c   1.000
_cell.angle_alpha   90.00
_cell.angle_beta   90.00
_cell.angle_gamma   90.00
#
_symmetry.space_group_name_H-M   'P 1'
#
loop_
_entity.id
_entity.type
_entity.pdbx_description
1 polymer ?
#
loop_
_entity_poly.entity_id
_entity_poly.type
_entity_poly.pdbx_seq_one_letter_code
_entity_poly.pdbx_strand_id
1 'polypeptide(L)'
;MDELQDLRGRPVTMHVGVGITERRLDKYLHGRFRNLSRHFLQDAIRSGGVTVNGKPAKPSLKLQHGDIIQMVIPEPPSKNIEPEDIPLDILHEDDDIIILNKQANLIVHPARGNKSGTLVNALVHYADHLSSGLGEFRPGIVHRLDRDTTGVMIVTKHEAAQWKIAKQFENRQTQ
;
A
#
# COMPACT_ATOMS: atom_id res chain seq x y z
N MET A 1 7.54 -18.74 -0.40
CA MET A 1 6.40 -18.72 0.53
C MET A 1 6.66 -17.60 1.52
N ASP A 2 5.72 -16.68 1.63
CA ASP A 2 5.92 -15.42 2.38
C ASP A 2 5.66 -15.71 3.87
N GLU A 3 6.73 -15.85 4.67
CA GLU A 3 6.66 -16.10 6.13
C GLU A 3 5.74 -15.12 6.87
N LEU A 4 5.43 -13.98 6.26
CA LEU A 4 4.55 -12.97 6.84
C LEU A 4 3.05 -13.29 6.70
N GLN A 5 2.64 -14.09 5.71
CA GLN A 5 1.24 -14.52 5.59
C GLN A 5 0.84 -15.41 6.78
N ASP A 6 1.79 -16.18 7.30
CA ASP A 6 1.58 -17.10 8.42
C ASP A 6 1.54 -16.39 9.80
N LEU A 7 2.00 -15.14 9.87
CA LEU A 7 2.05 -14.33 11.10
C LEU A 7 0.87 -13.37 11.26
N ARG A 8 0.00 -13.24 10.25
CA ARG A 8 -1.18 -12.35 10.29
C ARG A 8 -2.21 -12.85 11.31
N GLY A 9 -2.71 -11.94 12.13
CA GLY A 9 -3.63 -12.26 13.22
C GLY A 9 -3.00 -13.01 14.41
N ARG A 10 -1.72 -13.41 14.31
CA ARG A 10 -1.02 -14.08 15.41
C ARG A 10 -0.15 -13.10 16.19
N PRO A 11 -0.06 -13.23 17.53
CA PRO A 11 0.86 -12.42 18.32
C PRO A 11 2.31 -12.83 18.03
N VAL A 12 3.12 -11.86 17.65
CA VAL A 12 4.57 -12.01 17.47
C VAL A 12 5.28 -11.36 18.63
N THR A 13 6.15 -12.12 19.31
CA THR A 13 6.99 -11.60 20.39
C THR A 13 8.43 -11.50 19.92
N MET A 14 9.06 -10.35 20.13
CA MET A 14 10.44 -10.08 19.78
C MET A 14 11.21 -9.55 20.97
N HIS A 15 12.42 -10.06 21.18
CA HIS A 15 13.35 -9.56 22.18
C HIS A 15 14.38 -8.65 21.53
N VAL A 16 14.59 -7.47 22.09
CA VAL A 16 15.58 -6.51 21.61
C VAL A 16 16.97 -6.95 22.05
N GLY A 17 17.79 -7.36 21.08
CA GLY A 17 19.13 -7.90 21.32
C GLY A 17 20.19 -6.85 21.66
N VAL A 18 21.39 -7.32 21.99
CA VAL A 18 22.58 -6.51 22.26
C VAL A 18 22.91 -5.66 21.02
N GLY A 19 23.32 -4.41 21.22
CA GLY A 19 23.70 -3.48 20.15
C GLY A 19 22.54 -2.70 19.53
N ILE A 20 21.29 -2.95 19.96
CA ILE A 20 20.13 -2.19 19.53
C ILE A 20 19.70 -1.30 20.69
N THR A 21 20.41 -0.17 20.87
CA THR A 21 20.02 0.86 21.82
C THR A 21 19.67 2.14 21.07
N GLU A 22 18.75 2.94 21.65
CA GLU A 22 18.31 4.23 21.11
C GLU A 22 17.68 4.19 19.70
N ARG A 23 17.44 2.99 19.14
CA ARG A 23 16.74 2.83 17.86
C ARG A 23 15.24 3.03 18.06
N ARG A 24 14.63 3.85 17.22
CA ARG A 24 13.18 4.06 17.25
C ARG A 24 12.42 2.77 16.93
N LEU A 25 11.33 2.52 17.66
CA LEU A 25 10.46 1.36 17.48
C LEU A 25 9.97 1.20 16.04
N ASP A 26 9.50 2.29 15.39
CA ASP A 26 9.03 2.26 14.01
C ASP A 26 10.12 1.85 13.01
N LYS A 27 11.36 2.31 13.22
CA LYS A 27 12.51 1.93 12.39
C LYS A 27 12.97 0.49 12.66
N TYR A 28 12.90 0.04 13.90
CA TYR A 28 13.25 -1.33 14.26
C TYR A 28 12.30 -2.32 13.60
N LEU A 29 10.99 -2.09 13.73
CA LEU A 29 9.97 -2.95 13.13
C LEU A 29 10.04 -2.96 11.61
N HIS A 30 10.24 -1.80 10.95
CA HIS A 30 10.40 -1.74 9.50
C HIS A 30 11.64 -2.52 9.00
N GLY A 31 12.71 -2.57 9.78
CA GLY A 31 13.88 -3.39 9.45
C GLY A 31 13.62 -4.89 9.55
N ARG A 32 12.69 -5.31 10.43
CA ARG A 32 12.29 -6.73 10.60
C ARG A 32 11.23 -7.16 9.60
N PHE A 33 10.29 -6.28 9.30
CA PHE A 33 9.14 -6.53 8.42
C PHE A 33 9.25 -5.65 7.17
N ARG A 34 10.20 -5.97 6.29
CA ARG A 34 10.52 -5.16 5.09
C ARG A 34 9.35 -5.05 4.11
N ASN A 35 8.43 -6.02 4.12
CA ASN A 35 7.24 -6.04 3.27
C ASN A 35 6.09 -5.17 3.83
N LEU A 36 6.23 -4.63 5.05
CA LEU A 36 5.27 -3.70 5.63
C LEU A 36 5.79 -2.26 5.53
N SER A 37 4.95 -1.36 5.02
CA SER A 37 5.34 0.05 4.94
C SER A 37 5.53 0.64 6.34
N ARG A 38 6.46 1.60 6.46
CA ARG A 38 6.69 2.29 7.73
C ARG A 38 5.44 3.01 8.26
N HIS A 39 4.59 3.51 7.36
CA HIS A 39 3.32 4.15 7.71
C HIS A 39 2.36 3.13 8.35
N PHE A 40 2.20 1.97 7.73
CA PHE A 40 1.40 0.87 8.29
C PHE A 40 1.85 0.48 9.70
N LEU A 41 3.16 0.32 9.91
CA LEU A 41 3.73 0.00 11.22
C LEU A 41 3.48 1.11 12.26
N GLN A 42 3.58 2.38 11.85
CA GLN A 42 3.27 3.51 12.72
C GLN A 42 1.79 3.55 13.13
N ASP A 43 0.89 3.23 12.22
CA ASP A 43 -0.54 3.15 12.51
C ASP A 43 -0.87 1.97 13.42
N ALA A 44 -0.26 0.80 13.20
CA ALA A 44 -0.38 -0.36 14.08
C ALA A 44 0.09 -0.04 15.51
N ILE A 45 1.20 0.71 15.66
CA ILE A 45 1.68 1.16 16.98
C ILE A 45 0.67 2.13 17.62
N ARG A 46 0.17 3.12 16.88
CA ARG A 46 -0.77 4.13 17.40
C ARG A 46 -2.13 3.55 17.79
N SER A 47 -2.59 2.52 17.07
CA SER A 47 -3.84 1.82 17.37
C SER A 47 -3.74 0.83 18.53
N GLY A 48 -2.56 0.70 19.17
CA GLY A 48 -2.34 -0.21 20.29
C GLY A 48 -2.02 -1.66 19.90
N GLY A 49 -1.89 -1.96 18.61
CA GLY A 49 -1.49 -3.28 18.10
C GLY A 49 -0.03 -3.65 18.40
N VAL A 50 0.75 -2.73 19.00
CA VAL A 50 2.13 -2.98 19.40
C VAL A 50 2.34 -2.50 20.83
N THR A 51 2.89 -3.37 21.67
CA THR A 51 3.29 -3.04 23.05
C THR A 51 4.78 -3.26 23.25
N VAL A 52 5.37 -2.54 24.17
CA VAL A 52 6.75 -2.74 24.64
C VAL A 52 6.71 -2.94 26.13
N ASN A 53 7.24 -4.06 26.59
CA ASN A 53 7.18 -4.49 28.01
C ASN A 53 5.74 -4.47 28.55
N GLY A 54 4.78 -4.94 27.74
CA GLY A 54 3.35 -4.98 28.08
C GLY A 54 2.62 -3.63 28.09
N LYS A 55 3.29 -2.51 27.72
CA LYS A 55 2.70 -1.16 27.72
C LYS A 55 2.52 -0.65 26.28
N PRO A 56 1.43 0.11 26.00
CA PRO A 56 1.27 0.80 24.73
C PRO A 56 2.48 1.70 24.44
N ALA A 57 2.92 1.71 23.18
CA ALA A 57 4.12 2.42 22.77
C ALA A 57 3.80 3.53 21.76
N LYS A 58 4.75 4.47 21.58
CA LYS A 58 4.73 5.46 20.51
C LYS A 58 5.72 5.04 19.40
N PRO A 59 5.47 5.38 18.12
CA PRO A 59 6.40 5.06 17.02
C PRO A 59 7.83 5.55 17.25
N SER A 60 7.98 6.66 17.98
CA SER A 60 9.26 7.27 18.29
C SER A 60 9.95 6.70 19.54
N LEU A 61 9.32 5.74 20.24
CA LEU A 61 9.94 5.12 21.42
C LEU A 61 11.33 4.59 21.08
N LYS A 62 12.32 4.94 21.88
CA LYS A 62 13.69 4.46 21.75
C LYS A 62 13.81 3.15 22.53
N LEU A 63 14.14 2.10 21.82
CA LEU A 63 14.30 0.77 22.36
C LEU A 63 15.59 0.62 23.15
N GLN A 64 15.54 -0.18 24.21
CA GLN A 64 16.69 -0.59 25.00
C GLN A 64 16.94 -2.08 24.87
N HIS A 65 18.16 -2.49 25.14
CA HIS A 65 18.48 -3.92 25.24
C HIS A 65 17.60 -4.61 26.29
N GLY A 66 17.04 -5.76 25.94
CA GLY A 66 16.14 -6.52 26.81
C GLY A 66 14.67 -6.14 26.72
N ASP A 67 14.31 -5.08 25.98
CA ASP A 67 12.90 -4.77 25.74
C ASP A 67 12.19 -5.94 25.04
N ILE A 68 10.96 -6.20 25.47
CA ILE A 68 10.08 -7.21 24.88
C ILE A 68 9.01 -6.48 24.08
N ILE A 69 9.02 -6.68 22.77
CA ILE A 69 8.02 -6.13 21.86
C ILE A 69 7.00 -7.23 21.55
N GLN A 70 5.73 -6.95 21.79
CA GLN A 70 4.63 -7.80 21.36
C GLN A 70 3.84 -7.05 20.29
N MET A 71 3.57 -7.72 19.18
CA MET A 71 2.85 -7.14 18.05
C MET A 71 1.86 -8.16 17.52
N VAL A 72 0.61 -7.74 17.32
CA VAL A 72 -0.33 -8.43 16.45
C VAL A 72 -0.27 -7.74 15.11
N ILE A 73 0.17 -8.46 14.07
CA ILE A 73 0.14 -7.93 12.71
C ILE A 73 -1.33 -7.89 12.31
N PRO A 74 -1.95 -6.70 12.19
CA PRO A 74 -3.35 -6.63 11.79
C PRO A 74 -3.49 -7.26 10.40
N GLU A 75 -4.60 -7.94 10.20
CA GLU A 75 -4.98 -8.28 8.83
C GLU A 75 -5.02 -6.99 8.03
N PRO A 76 -4.50 -6.98 6.79
CA PRO A 76 -4.71 -5.85 5.93
C PRO A 76 -6.23 -5.62 5.87
N PRO A 77 -6.69 -4.38 5.90
CA PRO A 77 -8.08 -4.09 5.64
C PRO A 77 -8.46 -4.84 4.37
N SER A 78 -9.61 -5.50 4.40
CA SER A 78 -10.06 -6.36 3.30
C SER A 78 -9.72 -5.69 1.96
N LYS A 79 -8.99 -6.37 1.10
CA LYS A 79 -8.57 -5.88 -0.22
C LYS A 79 -9.76 -5.67 -1.18
N ASN A 80 -10.99 -5.72 -0.68
CA ASN A 80 -12.18 -5.49 -1.46
C ASN A 80 -12.28 -4.00 -1.76
N ILE A 81 -11.73 -3.66 -2.90
CA ILE A 81 -12.13 -2.44 -3.61
C ILE A 81 -13.47 -2.80 -4.23
N GLU A 82 -14.53 -2.16 -3.73
CA GLU A 82 -15.87 -2.37 -4.27
C GLU A 82 -15.90 -1.85 -5.72
N PRO A 83 -16.32 -2.70 -6.69
CA PRO A 83 -16.50 -2.25 -8.06
C PRO A 83 -17.60 -1.19 -8.12
N GLU A 84 -17.37 -0.12 -8.86
CA GLU A 84 -18.37 0.94 -9.07
C GLU A 84 -18.49 1.29 -10.55
N ASP A 85 -19.72 1.38 -11.05
CA ASP A 85 -20.03 1.78 -12.42
C ASP A 85 -19.86 3.30 -12.59
N ILE A 86 -18.59 3.71 -12.70
CA ILE A 86 -18.20 5.09 -12.97
C ILE A 86 -17.73 5.16 -14.41
N PRO A 87 -18.32 6.01 -15.27
CA PRO A 87 -17.92 6.13 -16.67
C PRO A 87 -16.43 6.44 -16.83
N LEU A 88 -15.75 5.70 -17.70
CA LEU A 88 -14.36 5.89 -18.07
C LEU A 88 -14.24 6.30 -19.54
N ASP A 89 -13.44 7.31 -19.82
CA ASP A 89 -13.08 7.71 -21.18
C ASP A 89 -11.83 6.95 -21.62
N ILE A 90 -12.04 5.77 -22.22
CA ILE A 90 -10.96 4.87 -22.67
C ILE A 90 -10.47 5.33 -24.05
N LEU A 91 -9.20 5.68 -24.13
CA LEU A 91 -8.54 6.13 -25.36
C LEU A 91 -7.92 4.95 -26.13
N HIS A 92 -7.41 3.94 -25.40
CA HIS A 92 -6.80 2.75 -25.97
C HIS A 92 -6.81 1.63 -24.95
N GLU A 93 -6.97 0.40 -25.42
CA GLU A 93 -6.83 -0.81 -24.60
C GLU A 93 -6.23 -1.93 -25.45
N ASP A 94 -5.28 -2.66 -24.86
CA ASP A 94 -4.72 -3.90 -25.41
C ASP A 94 -4.59 -4.96 -24.31
N ASP A 95 -3.81 -6.01 -24.54
CA ASP A 95 -3.61 -7.08 -23.56
C ASP A 95 -2.77 -6.65 -22.35
N ASP A 96 -1.96 -5.61 -22.48
CA ASP A 96 -0.98 -5.17 -21.49
C ASP A 96 -1.47 -3.97 -20.68
N ILE A 97 -2.15 -3.00 -21.33
CA ILE A 97 -2.46 -1.69 -20.75
C ILE A 97 -3.86 -1.19 -21.13
N ILE A 98 -4.35 -0.26 -20.32
CA ILE A 98 -5.48 0.62 -20.60
C ILE A 98 -4.96 2.05 -20.56
N ILE A 99 -5.24 2.84 -21.59
CA ILE A 99 -4.99 4.28 -21.62
C ILE A 99 -6.34 4.98 -21.55
N LEU A 100 -6.50 5.85 -20.56
CA LEU A 100 -7.74 6.58 -20.36
C LEU A 100 -7.49 8.09 -20.18
N ASN A 101 -8.49 8.89 -20.50
CA ASN A 101 -8.52 10.30 -20.19
C ASN A 101 -9.27 10.51 -18.86
N LYS A 102 -8.53 10.75 -17.79
CA LYS A 102 -9.12 10.94 -16.45
C LYS A 102 -9.90 12.27 -16.42
N GLN A 103 -11.17 12.19 -16.06
CA GLN A 103 -12.00 13.36 -15.83
C GLN A 103 -11.61 14.11 -14.54
N ALA A 104 -11.95 15.40 -14.47
CA ALA A 104 -11.85 16.18 -13.25
C ALA A 104 -12.80 15.63 -12.14
N ASN A 105 -12.53 16.00 -10.90
CA ASN A 105 -13.30 15.59 -9.72
C ASN A 105 -13.28 14.07 -9.42
N LEU A 106 -12.34 13.31 -10.00
CA LEU A 106 -12.15 11.88 -9.78
C LEU A 106 -10.83 11.62 -9.06
N ILE A 107 -10.90 11.09 -7.85
CA ILE A 107 -9.72 10.63 -7.09
C ILE A 107 -9.20 9.35 -7.71
N VAL A 108 -7.88 9.19 -7.86
CA VAL A 108 -7.31 8.03 -8.53
C VAL A 108 -7.46 6.74 -7.72
N HIS A 109 -7.16 6.76 -6.43
CA HIS A 109 -7.21 5.55 -5.59
C HIS A 109 -7.75 5.85 -4.19
N PRO A 110 -8.38 4.86 -3.53
CA PRO A 110 -8.89 5.03 -2.19
C PRO A 110 -7.84 5.57 -1.22
N ALA A 111 -8.22 6.51 -0.39
CA ALA A 111 -7.39 7.13 0.63
C ALA A 111 -8.19 7.35 1.93
N ARG A 112 -7.51 7.79 2.99
CA ARG A 112 -8.16 8.10 4.27
C ARG A 112 -9.23 9.18 4.05
N GLY A 113 -10.50 8.80 4.29
CA GLY A 113 -11.66 9.67 4.07
C GLY A 113 -12.39 9.47 2.74
N ASN A 114 -11.80 8.79 1.76
CA ASN A 114 -12.42 8.47 0.46
C ASN A 114 -12.16 7.00 0.13
N LYS A 115 -13.07 6.12 0.49
CA LYS A 115 -12.92 4.67 0.27
C LYS A 115 -13.60 4.19 -1.02
N SER A 116 -14.46 5.01 -1.60
CA SER A 116 -15.30 4.75 -2.77
C SER A 116 -15.30 5.95 -3.71
N GLY A 117 -15.90 5.83 -4.89
CA GLY A 117 -15.98 6.90 -5.88
C GLY A 117 -14.63 7.24 -6.51
N THR A 118 -13.73 6.27 -6.65
CA THR A 118 -12.38 6.51 -7.19
C THR A 118 -12.19 5.85 -8.57
N LEU A 119 -11.19 6.30 -9.31
CA LEU A 119 -10.80 5.67 -10.58
C LEU A 119 -10.54 4.16 -10.42
N VAL A 120 -9.94 3.76 -9.30
CA VAL A 120 -9.67 2.34 -9.03
C VAL A 120 -10.97 1.55 -8.85
N ASN A 121 -12.01 2.12 -8.20
CA ASN A 121 -13.33 1.47 -8.11
C ASN A 121 -13.94 1.27 -9.50
N ALA A 122 -13.83 2.28 -10.38
CA ALA A 122 -14.27 2.19 -11.77
C ALA A 122 -13.48 1.13 -12.57
N LEU A 123 -12.16 1.10 -12.42
CA LEU A 123 -11.29 0.16 -13.12
C LEU A 123 -11.55 -1.30 -12.70
N VAL A 124 -11.81 -1.55 -11.41
CA VAL A 124 -12.17 -2.89 -10.91
C VAL A 124 -13.54 -3.34 -11.43
N HIS A 125 -14.45 -2.40 -11.70
CA HIS A 125 -15.73 -2.70 -12.37
C HIS A 125 -15.55 -2.96 -13.87
N TYR A 126 -14.68 -2.18 -14.53
CA TYR A 126 -14.50 -2.21 -15.98
C TYR A 126 -13.66 -3.41 -16.47
N ALA A 127 -12.58 -3.74 -15.78
CA ALA A 127 -11.58 -4.71 -16.23
C ALA A 127 -11.60 -6.00 -15.40
N ASP A 128 -11.65 -7.14 -16.07
CA ASP A 128 -11.60 -8.47 -15.44
C ASP A 128 -10.25 -8.72 -14.74
N HIS A 129 -9.18 -8.16 -15.27
CA HIS A 129 -7.83 -8.33 -14.75
C HIS A 129 -7.07 -7.00 -14.70
N LEU A 130 -6.48 -6.74 -13.55
CA LEU A 130 -5.55 -5.64 -13.32
C LEU A 130 -4.34 -6.19 -12.58
N SER A 131 -3.16 -5.60 -12.81
CA SER A 131 -1.98 -5.90 -12.00
C SER A 131 -2.25 -5.61 -10.52
N SER A 132 -1.58 -6.30 -9.59
CA SER A 132 -1.77 -6.10 -8.14
C SER A 132 -1.38 -4.70 -7.65
N GLY A 133 -0.74 -3.92 -8.50
CA GLY A 133 -0.38 -2.54 -8.23
C GLY A 133 0.88 -2.40 -7.35
N LEU A 134 1.32 -1.16 -7.18
CA LEU A 134 2.43 -0.79 -6.30
C LEU A 134 1.97 -0.59 -4.85
N GLY A 135 0.92 -1.30 -4.42
CA GLY A 135 0.36 -1.21 -3.06
C GLY A 135 -1.06 -1.75 -2.96
N GLU A 136 -1.52 -1.98 -1.75
CA GLU A 136 -2.75 -2.74 -1.42
C GLU A 136 -4.05 -2.20 -2.04
N PHE A 137 -4.09 -0.91 -2.42
CA PHE A 137 -5.31 -0.27 -2.97
C PHE A 137 -5.06 0.42 -4.31
N ARG A 138 -4.12 -0.10 -5.12
CA ARG A 138 -3.71 0.54 -6.37
C ARG A 138 -3.57 -0.43 -7.53
N PRO A 139 -4.54 -1.35 -7.74
CA PRO A 139 -4.43 -2.28 -8.87
C PRO A 139 -4.29 -1.50 -10.17
N GLY A 140 -3.34 -1.90 -11.00
CA GLY A 140 -3.04 -1.29 -12.28
C GLY A 140 -2.38 0.09 -12.26
N ILE A 141 -2.33 0.77 -11.13
CA ILE A 141 -1.87 2.17 -11.05
C ILE A 141 -0.35 2.25 -10.99
N VAL A 142 0.26 2.92 -11.97
CA VAL A 142 1.71 3.19 -12.07
C VAL A 142 2.07 4.65 -11.83
N HIS A 143 1.14 5.56 -12.04
CA HIS A 143 1.26 7.00 -11.76
C HIS A 143 -0.10 7.59 -11.36
N ARG A 144 -0.14 8.86 -11.00
CA ARG A 144 -1.40 9.51 -10.62
C ARG A 144 -1.47 10.94 -11.11
N LEU A 145 -2.68 11.41 -11.31
CA LEU A 145 -3.05 12.82 -11.40
C LEU A 145 -3.81 13.22 -10.15
N ASP A 146 -3.84 14.51 -9.85
CA ASP A 146 -4.64 15.02 -8.74
C ASP A 146 -6.13 14.94 -9.07
N ARG A 147 -6.98 15.06 -8.04
CA ARG A 147 -8.44 14.92 -8.14
C ARG A 147 -9.04 15.75 -9.29
N ASP A 148 -8.70 17.03 -9.32
CA ASP A 148 -9.31 18.00 -10.24
C ASP A 148 -8.50 18.19 -11.53
N THR A 149 -7.40 17.44 -11.68
CA THR A 149 -6.59 17.42 -12.90
C THR A 149 -7.16 16.40 -13.88
N THR A 150 -7.41 16.85 -15.10
CA THR A 150 -7.73 15.99 -16.26
C THR A 150 -6.47 15.58 -16.98
N GLY A 151 -6.52 14.48 -17.71
CA GLY A 151 -5.42 14.09 -18.60
C GLY A 151 -5.27 12.59 -18.75
N VAL A 152 -4.31 12.22 -19.59
CA VAL A 152 -4.05 10.83 -19.94
C VAL A 152 -3.41 10.08 -18.78
N MET A 153 -3.97 8.91 -18.47
CA MET A 153 -3.40 7.96 -17.52
C MET A 153 -3.22 6.60 -18.14
N ILE A 154 -2.15 5.91 -17.74
CA ILE A 154 -1.85 4.53 -18.11
C ILE A 154 -2.15 3.64 -16.92
N VAL A 155 -2.89 2.57 -17.17
CA VAL A 155 -3.23 1.51 -16.22
C VAL A 155 -2.70 0.19 -16.77
N THR A 156 -2.19 -0.67 -15.93
CA THR A 156 -1.58 -1.94 -16.34
C THR A 156 -2.46 -3.14 -15.98
N LYS A 157 -2.59 -4.09 -16.89
CA LYS A 157 -3.47 -5.27 -16.72
C LYS A 157 -2.76 -6.43 -16.02
N HIS A 158 -1.43 -6.49 -16.05
CA HIS A 158 -0.65 -7.55 -15.40
C HIS A 158 0.73 -7.05 -14.90
N GLU A 159 1.38 -7.85 -14.05
CA GLU A 159 2.61 -7.48 -13.32
C GLU A 159 3.80 -7.17 -14.23
N ALA A 160 3.94 -7.88 -15.36
CA ALA A 160 5.06 -7.66 -16.28
C ALA A 160 4.96 -6.27 -16.95
N ALA A 161 3.75 -5.86 -17.37
CA ALA A 161 3.50 -4.51 -17.88
C ALA A 161 3.73 -3.46 -16.80
N GLN A 162 3.22 -3.70 -15.60
CA GLN A 162 3.39 -2.80 -14.46
C GLN A 162 4.85 -2.52 -14.16
N TRP A 163 5.68 -3.58 -14.06
CA TRP A 163 7.09 -3.41 -13.77
C TRP A 163 7.81 -2.58 -14.84
N LYS A 164 7.54 -2.86 -16.11
CA LYS A 164 8.14 -2.15 -17.25
C LYS A 164 7.73 -0.66 -17.28
N ILE A 165 6.42 -0.39 -17.16
CA ILE A 165 5.88 0.98 -17.24
C ILE A 165 6.29 1.79 -16.00
N ALA A 166 6.19 1.23 -14.79
CA ALA A 166 6.64 1.90 -13.56
C ALA A 166 8.11 2.31 -13.63
N LYS A 167 8.97 1.44 -14.20
CA LYS A 167 10.39 1.76 -14.39
C LYS A 167 10.62 2.90 -15.37
N GLN A 168 9.80 3.03 -16.43
CA GLN A 168 9.88 4.16 -17.35
C GLN A 168 9.51 5.48 -16.67
N PHE A 169 8.47 5.48 -15.83
CA PHE A 169 8.12 6.65 -15.01
C PHE A 169 9.23 7.01 -14.02
N GLU A 170 9.79 6.03 -13.30
CA GLU A 170 10.90 6.22 -12.37
C GLU A 170 12.11 6.86 -13.04
N ASN A 171 12.45 6.40 -14.26
CA ASN A 171 13.58 6.88 -15.03
C ASN A 171 13.24 8.14 -15.86
N ARG A 172 12.03 8.68 -15.79
CA ARG A 172 11.55 9.83 -16.59
C ARG A 172 11.72 9.63 -18.10
N GLN A 173 11.46 8.43 -18.57
CA GLN A 173 11.56 8.04 -19.98
C GLN A 173 10.22 8.14 -20.72
N THR A 174 9.14 8.48 -20.04
CA THR A 174 7.84 8.78 -20.65
C THR A 174 7.88 10.16 -21.28
N GLN A 175 7.54 10.25 -22.55
CA GLN A 175 7.43 11.51 -23.33
C GLN A 175 5.96 11.79 -23.64
#